data_016ff033a6c8f1070652d160e3bd8053
#
_entry.id   016ff033a6c8f1070652d160e3bd8053
#
_cell.length_a   1.000
_cell.length_b   1.000
_cell.length_c   1.000
_cell.angle_alpha   90.00
_cell.angle_beta   90.00
_cell.angle_gamma   90.00
#
_symmetry.space_group_name_H-M   'P 1'
#
loop_
_entity.id
_entity.type
_entity.pdbx_description
1 polymer ?
#
loop_
_entity_poly.entity_id
_entity_poly.type
_entity_poly.pdbx_seq_one_letter_code
_entity_poly.pdbx_strand_id
1 'polypeptide(L)'
;WDDADKILDVAFRVLQTEDADGRKMIMDFVSHQSIKCDINKLIKLYKALGLKSYPLECPNLLKLILSDDPKFVVDVLKDNVQKQLSQKDKSSLHIVDFTHEEEQIFEMMESNHHELAIQLYVELLEIIMKNTRFDIPGHEIIGSFEFSSFQRVEGERFYHNFSKALVNKLIDDFLKNIDTSETRRYLQEFCCKKYEAFLFIALYVYTQYPEKFFNDIYKIIVCRSVL
;
A
#
# COMPACT_ATOMS: atom_id res chain seq x y z
N TRP A 1 -24.68 -0.56 -23.36
CA TRP A 1 -23.60 -0.61 -24.32
C TRP A 1 -23.17 -2.07 -24.49
N ASP A 2 -23.77 -2.76 -25.47
CA ASP A 2 -23.48 -4.16 -25.78
C ASP A 2 -22.15 -4.33 -26.56
N ASP A 3 -21.34 -3.28 -26.65
CA ASP A 3 -20.13 -3.22 -27.49
C ASP A 3 -18.83 -2.93 -26.70
N ALA A 4 -18.79 -3.19 -25.39
CA ALA A 4 -17.58 -2.98 -24.59
C ALA A 4 -16.36 -3.70 -25.15
N ASP A 5 -16.57 -4.90 -25.68
CA ASP A 5 -15.53 -5.70 -26.32
C ASP A 5 -14.98 -5.05 -27.59
N LYS A 6 -15.84 -4.44 -28.42
CA LYS A 6 -15.41 -3.72 -29.63
C LYS A 6 -14.64 -2.46 -29.30
N ILE A 7 -15.04 -1.77 -28.23
CA ILE A 7 -14.34 -0.59 -27.73
C ILE A 7 -12.93 -0.95 -27.30
N LEU A 8 -12.76 -2.06 -26.56
CA LEU A 8 -11.44 -2.54 -26.16
C LEU A 8 -10.59 -2.98 -27.36
N ASP A 9 -11.18 -3.63 -28.36
CA ASP A 9 -10.48 -3.99 -29.59
C ASP A 9 -9.99 -2.75 -30.35
N VAL A 10 -10.78 -1.67 -30.40
CA VAL A 10 -10.35 -0.37 -30.94
C VAL A 10 -9.23 0.23 -30.10
N ALA A 11 -9.38 0.22 -28.77
CA ALA A 11 -8.35 0.68 -27.84
C ALA A 11 -7.02 -0.04 -28.06
N PHE A 12 -7.04 -1.37 -28.18
CA PHE A 12 -5.83 -2.16 -28.50
C PHE A 12 -5.19 -1.77 -29.83
N ARG A 13 -5.99 -1.54 -30.89
CA ARG A 13 -5.47 -1.12 -32.20
C ARG A 13 -4.80 0.24 -32.16
N VAL A 14 -5.42 1.22 -31.47
CA VAL A 14 -4.85 2.56 -31.33
C VAL A 14 -3.54 2.51 -30.53
N LEU A 15 -3.45 1.65 -29.50
CA LEU A 15 -2.22 1.48 -28.73
C LEU A 15 -1.05 0.90 -29.54
N GLN A 16 -1.36 0.13 -30.59
CA GLN A 16 -0.34 -0.42 -31.49
C GLN A 16 0.26 0.63 -32.45
N THR A 17 -0.39 1.78 -32.62
CA THR A 17 0.08 2.86 -33.50
C THR A 17 1.14 3.76 -32.91
N GLU A 18 1.55 3.55 -31.64
CA GLU A 18 2.52 4.39 -30.90
C GLU A 18 2.14 5.88 -30.78
N ASP A 19 0.93 6.25 -31.15
CA ASP A 19 0.43 7.63 -31.07
C ASP A 19 0.20 8.02 -29.60
N ALA A 20 0.97 9.02 -29.13
CA ALA A 20 0.88 9.52 -27.75
C ALA A 20 -0.49 10.14 -27.43
N ASP A 21 -1.08 10.85 -28.40
CA ASP A 21 -2.39 11.48 -28.25
C ASP A 21 -3.49 10.42 -28.21
N GLY A 22 -3.40 9.39 -29.03
CA GLY A 22 -4.31 8.25 -29.01
C GLY A 22 -4.26 7.47 -27.69
N ARG A 23 -3.07 7.27 -27.12
CA ARG A 23 -2.94 6.66 -25.79
C ARG A 23 -3.64 7.49 -24.72
N LYS A 24 -3.43 8.78 -24.71
CA LYS A 24 -4.09 9.70 -23.76
C LYS A 24 -5.60 9.65 -23.89
N MET A 25 -6.12 9.72 -25.12
CA MET A 25 -7.58 9.60 -25.37
C MET A 25 -8.16 8.27 -24.86
N ILE A 26 -7.45 7.15 -25.04
CA ILE A 26 -7.90 5.84 -24.53
C ILE A 26 -7.90 5.86 -23.00
N MET A 27 -6.87 6.41 -22.38
CA MET A 27 -6.78 6.51 -20.93
C MET A 27 -7.91 7.34 -20.35
N ASP A 28 -8.17 8.52 -20.92
CA ASP A 28 -9.29 9.37 -20.55
C ASP A 28 -10.62 8.67 -20.75
N PHE A 29 -10.81 7.98 -21.87
CA PHE A 29 -12.03 7.24 -22.17
C PHE A 29 -12.27 6.09 -21.18
N VAL A 30 -11.28 5.23 -20.94
CA VAL A 30 -11.40 4.10 -20.01
C VAL A 30 -11.59 4.57 -18.57
N SER A 31 -10.95 5.70 -18.19
CA SER A 31 -11.07 6.27 -16.85
C SER A 31 -12.46 6.82 -16.53
N HIS A 32 -13.22 7.25 -17.56
CA HIS A 32 -14.57 7.84 -17.40
C HIS A 32 -15.72 6.87 -17.64
N GLN A 33 -15.46 5.64 -18.11
CA GLN A 33 -16.52 4.68 -18.45
C GLN A 33 -16.55 3.51 -17.46
N SER A 34 -17.73 3.21 -16.93
CA SER A 34 -18.00 1.94 -16.24
C SER A 34 -18.12 0.82 -17.29
N ILE A 35 -16.99 0.36 -17.80
CA ILE A 35 -16.96 -0.67 -18.85
C ILE A 35 -17.15 -2.03 -18.19
N LYS A 36 -18.33 -2.62 -18.34
CA LYS A 36 -18.55 -4.04 -18.01
C LYS A 36 -17.97 -4.89 -19.15
N CYS A 37 -16.78 -5.40 -18.98
CA CYS A 37 -16.14 -6.29 -19.96
C CYS A 37 -15.38 -7.42 -19.25
N ASP A 38 -14.86 -8.35 -20.04
CA ASP A 38 -14.01 -9.43 -19.56
C ASP A 38 -12.78 -8.86 -18.83
N ILE A 39 -12.60 -9.24 -17.56
CA ILE A 39 -11.48 -8.81 -16.71
C ILE A 39 -10.12 -9.09 -17.37
N ASN A 40 -9.97 -10.21 -18.07
CA ASN A 40 -8.72 -10.53 -18.75
C ASN A 40 -8.38 -9.52 -19.86
N LYS A 41 -9.40 -8.96 -20.51
CA LYS A 41 -9.23 -7.89 -21.51
C LYS A 41 -8.81 -6.59 -20.85
N LEU A 42 -9.40 -6.22 -19.69
CA LEU A 42 -9.00 -5.05 -18.92
C LEU A 42 -7.54 -5.16 -18.44
N ILE A 43 -7.14 -6.31 -17.91
CA ILE A 43 -5.76 -6.56 -17.50
C ILE A 43 -4.80 -6.47 -18.68
N LYS A 44 -5.17 -7.04 -19.84
CA LYS A 44 -4.36 -6.92 -21.06
C LYS A 44 -4.24 -5.47 -21.51
N LEU A 45 -5.33 -4.70 -21.47
CA LEU A 45 -5.33 -3.28 -21.78
C LEU A 45 -4.39 -2.51 -20.82
N TYR A 46 -4.51 -2.75 -19.52
CA TYR A 46 -3.65 -2.13 -18.53
C TYR A 46 -2.16 -2.40 -18.79
N LYS A 47 -1.83 -3.66 -19.12
CA LYS A 47 -0.45 -4.05 -19.48
C LYS A 47 0.03 -3.41 -20.78
N ALA A 48 -0.85 -3.32 -21.78
CA ALA A 48 -0.53 -2.74 -23.10
C ALA A 48 -0.31 -1.21 -23.01
N LEU A 49 -1.03 -0.53 -22.14
CA LEU A 49 -0.81 0.89 -21.85
C LEU A 49 0.56 1.17 -21.20
N GLY A 50 1.26 0.13 -20.74
CA GLY A 50 2.57 0.27 -20.11
C GLY A 50 2.49 0.97 -18.75
N LEU A 51 1.32 0.93 -18.11
CA LEU A 51 0.98 1.66 -16.88
C LEU A 51 1.74 1.18 -15.63
N LYS A 52 2.94 0.64 -15.84
CA LYS A 52 3.91 0.36 -14.77
C LYS A 52 4.66 1.61 -14.34
N SER A 53 4.29 2.80 -14.82
CA SER A 53 4.96 4.05 -14.49
C SER A 53 4.29 4.73 -13.30
N TYR A 54 5.08 5.51 -12.58
CA TYR A 54 4.59 6.48 -11.62
C TYR A 54 4.38 7.84 -12.33
N PRO A 55 3.32 8.57 -12.06
CA PRO A 55 2.11 8.22 -11.27
C PRO A 55 1.28 7.11 -11.93
N LEU A 56 0.34 6.53 -11.19
CA LEU A 56 -0.64 5.58 -11.75
C LEU A 56 -1.53 6.33 -12.75
N GLU A 57 -1.32 6.07 -14.03
CA GLU A 57 -1.95 6.85 -15.10
C GLU A 57 -3.44 6.55 -15.30
N CYS A 58 -3.94 5.41 -14.73
CA CYS A 58 -5.35 5.01 -14.85
C CYS A 58 -5.91 4.40 -13.55
N PRO A 59 -6.05 5.16 -12.46
CA PRO A 59 -6.58 4.64 -11.20
C PRO A 59 -8.00 4.06 -11.34
N ASN A 60 -8.84 4.64 -12.20
CA ASN A 60 -10.21 4.14 -12.42
C ASN A 60 -10.24 2.76 -13.09
N LEU A 61 -9.28 2.46 -13.97
CA LEU A 61 -9.16 1.12 -14.56
C LEU A 61 -8.78 0.08 -13.49
N LEU A 62 -7.89 0.44 -12.56
CA LEU A 62 -7.54 -0.43 -11.44
C LEU A 62 -8.71 -0.66 -10.49
N LYS A 63 -9.57 0.34 -10.27
CA LYS A 63 -10.81 0.19 -9.48
C LYS A 63 -11.77 -0.83 -10.12
N LEU A 64 -11.88 -0.85 -11.45
CA LEU A 64 -12.68 -1.84 -12.16
C LEU A 64 -12.09 -3.25 -12.02
N ILE A 65 -10.77 -3.38 -12.18
CA ILE A 65 -10.06 -4.66 -12.05
C ILE A 65 -10.14 -5.18 -10.62
N LEU A 66 -10.10 -4.30 -9.62
CA LEU A 66 -10.11 -4.64 -8.20
C LEU A 66 -11.30 -5.54 -7.80
N SER A 67 -12.46 -5.33 -8.42
CA SER A 67 -13.67 -6.12 -8.11
C SER A 67 -13.51 -7.61 -8.45
N ASP A 68 -12.72 -7.94 -9.46
CA ASP A 68 -12.60 -9.30 -10.00
C ASP A 68 -11.22 -9.93 -9.78
N ASP A 69 -10.15 -9.12 -9.82
CA ASP A 69 -8.78 -9.56 -9.56
C ASP A 69 -8.03 -8.62 -8.62
N PRO A 70 -8.36 -8.66 -7.32
CA PRO A 70 -7.70 -7.81 -6.32
C PRO A 70 -6.19 -8.10 -6.19
N LYS A 71 -5.74 -9.34 -6.47
CA LYS A 71 -4.32 -9.70 -6.40
C LYS A 71 -3.51 -8.98 -7.47
N PHE A 72 -4.03 -8.87 -8.67
CA PHE A 72 -3.39 -8.09 -9.73
C PHE A 72 -3.18 -6.62 -9.31
N VAL A 73 -4.20 -6.01 -8.69
CA VAL A 73 -4.12 -4.62 -8.20
C VAL A 73 -3.06 -4.48 -7.10
N VAL A 74 -3.00 -5.44 -6.16
CA VAL A 74 -1.95 -5.52 -5.14
C VAL A 74 -0.56 -5.51 -5.76
N ASP A 75 -0.32 -6.33 -6.78
CA ASP A 75 0.98 -6.41 -7.45
C ASP A 75 1.33 -5.08 -8.14
N VAL A 76 0.34 -4.43 -8.79
CA VAL A 76 0.54 -3.12 -9.42
C VAL A 76 0.91 -2.05 -8.40
N LEU A 77 0.23 -2.00 -7.24
CA LEU A 77 0.51 -1.03 -6.18
C LEU A 77 1.91 -1.25 -5.58
N LYS A 78 2.31 -2.50 -5.36
CA LYS A 78 3.66 -2.85 -4.87
C LYS A 78 4.74 -2.44 -5.87
N ASP A 79 4.54 -2.74 -7.14
CA ASP A 79 5.46 -2.35 -8.22
C ASP A 79 5.58 -0.83 -8.32
N ASN A 80 4.48 -0.09 -8.15
CA ASN A 80 4.47 1.37 -8.15
C ASN A 80 5.31 1.93 -7.00
N VAL A 81 5.09 1.46 -5.76
CA VAL A 81 5.87 1.89 -4.59
C VAL A 81 7.37 1.58 -4.78
N GLN A 82 7.72 0.39 -5.25
CA GLN A 82 9.11 0.02 -5.50
C GLN A 82 9.79 0.94 -6.52
N LYS A 83 9.08 1.34 -7.57
CA LYS A 83 9.59 2.27 -8.57
C LYS A 83 9.79 3.67 -8.01
N GLN A 84 8.82 4.19 -7.26
CA GLN A 84 8.97 5.48 -6.60
C GLN A 84 10.23 5.50 -5.72
N LEU A 85 10.42 4.46 -4.91
CA LEU A 85 11.59 4.31 -4.04
C LEU A 85 12.92 4.20 -4.81
N SER A 86 12.88 3.64 -6.03
CA SER A 86 14.09 3.51 -6.87
C SER A 86 14.47 4.80 -7.61
N GLN A 87 13.51 5.68 -7.84
CA GLN A 87 13.69 6.91 -8.66
C GLN A 87 13.96 8.15 -7.83
N LYS A 88 13.48 8.20 -6.58
CA LYS A 88 13.64 9.38 -5.72
C LYS A 88 14.99 9.40 -5.01
N ASP A 89 15.55 10.59 -4.90
CA ASP A 89 16.70 10.85 -4.06
C ASP A 89 16.30 10.61 -2.59
N LYS A 90 17.14 9.87 -1.85
CA LYS A 90 16.92 9.53 -0.43
C LYS A 90 16.81 10.76 0.50
N SER A 91 17.09 11.96 -0.01
CA SER A 91 16.96 13.23 0.71
C SER A 91 15.56 13.85 0.64
N SER A 92 14.63 13.32 -0.15
CA SER A 92 13.27 13.88 -0.25
C SER A 92 12.43 13.51 0.97
N LEU A 93 11.72 14.49 1.54
CA LEU A 93 10.86 14.36 2.72
C LEU A 93 9.68 13.39 2.53
N HIS A 94 9.25 13.15 1.28
CA HIS A 94 8.17 12.24 0.92
C HIS A 94 8.68 11.29 -0.17
N ILE A 95 8.92 10.05 0.22
CA ILE A 95 9.52 9.06 -0.68
C ILE A 95 8.48 8.39 -1.55
N VAL A 96 7.25 8.24 -1.04
CA VAL A 96 6.12 7.66 -1.76
C VAL A 96 4.94 8.62 -1.73
N ASP A 97 4.43 8.97 -2.91
CA ASP A 97 3.28 9.84 -3.08
C ASP A 97 2.16 9.10 -3.81
N PHE A 98 0.93 9.35 -3.38
CA PHE A 98 -0.29 8.92 -4.05
C PHE A 98 -1.23 10.10 -4.23
N THR A 99 -2.00 10.08 -5.31
CA THR A 99 -3.08 11.04 -5.56
C THR A 99 -4.33 10.68 -4.78
N HIS A 100 -5.28 11.61 -4.71
CA HIS A 100 -6.57 11.33 -4.08
C HIS A 100 -7.36 10.22 -4.83
N GLU A 101 -7.26 10.16 -6.15
CA GLU A 101 -7.89 9.10 -6.93
C GLU A 101 -7.27 7.73 -6.66
N GLU A 102 -5.97 7.68 -6.43
CA GLU A 102 -5.27 6.45 -6.05
C GLU A 102 -5.63 6.01 -4.63
N GLU A 103 -5.83 6.95 -3.71
CA GLU A 103 -6.29 6.64 -2.33
C GLU A 103 -7.62 5.88 -2.34
N GLN A 104 -8.53 6.20 -3.26
CA GLN A 104 -9.80 5.50 -3.38
C GLN A 104 -9.65 4.00 -3.70
N ILE A 105 -8.54 3.58 -4.33
CA ILE A 105 -8.26 2.16 -4.55
C ILE A 105 -8.03 1.46 -3.21
N PHE A 106 -7.27 2.07 -2.31
CA PHE A 106 -7.04 1.55 -0.97
C PHE A 106 -8.34 1.51 -0.15
N GLU A 107 -9.18 2.55 -0.21
CA GLU A 107 -10.49 2.60 0.46
C GLU A 107 -11.43 1.50 -0.05
N MET A 108 -11.47 1.28 -1.37
CA MET A 108 -12.26 0.19 -1.96
C MET A 108 -11.72 -1.18 -1.55
N MET A 109 -10.40 -1.34 -1.46
CA MET A 109 -9.76 -2.57 -1.01
C MET A 109 -10.07 -2.86 0.46
N GLU A 110 -10.00 -1.86 1.34
CA GLU A 110 -10.41 -1.97 2.74
C GLU A 110 -11.87 -2.42 2.88
N SER A 111 -12.75 -1.86 2.05
CA SER A 111 -14.19 -2.14 2.13
C SER A 111 -14.57 -3.51 1.59
N ASN A 112 -13.93 -3.98 0.52
CA ASN A 112 -14.34 -5.18 -0.22
C ASN A 112 -13.42 -6.39 0.00
N HIS A 113 -12.15 -6.15 0.38
CA HIS A 113 -11.10 -7.17 0.49
C HIS A 113 -10.21 -6.88 1.71
N HIS A 114 -10.83 -6.73 2.88
CA HIS A 114 -10.19 -6.24 4.10
C HIS A 114 -8.88 -6.97 4.46
N GLU A 115 -8.90 -8.31 4.53
CA GLU A 115 -7.70 -9.10 4.87
C GLU A 115 -6.54 -8.85 3.88
N LEU A 116 -6.87 -8.75 2.59
CA LEU A 116 -5.88 -8.48 1.55
C LEU A 116 -5.33 -7.04 1.66
N ALA A 117 -6.17 -6.07 2.08
CA ALA A 117 -5.74 -4.70 2.33
C ALA A 117 -4.73 -4.64 3.48
N ILE A 118 -4.99 -5.31 4.60
CA ILE A 118 -4.08 -5.35 5.75
C ILE A 118 -2.76 -6.03 5.36
N GLN A 119 -2.83 -7.15 4.65
CA GLN A 119 -1.62 -7.80 4.12
C GLN A 119 -0.81 -6.86 3.22
N LEU A 120 -1.46 -6.16 2.30
CA LEU A 120 -0.82 -5.19 1.42
C LEU A 120 -0.14 -4.07 2.23
N TYR A 121 -0.80 -3.51 3.25
CA TYR A 121 -0.23 -2.45 4.07
C TYR A 121 1.04 -2.90 4.80
N VAL A 122 1.03 -4.12 5.33
CA VAL A 122 2.22 -4.71 5.95
C VAL A 122 3.35 -4.87 4.95
N GLU A 123 3.06 -5.38 3.74
CA GLU A 123 4.05 -5.58 2.69
C GLU A 123 4.61 -4.24 2.16
N LEU A 124 3.76 -3.24 1.93
CA LEU A 124 4.19 -1.91 1.51
C LEU A 124 5.06 -1.22 2.57
N LEU A 125 4.67 -1.30 3.83
CA LEU A 125 5.48 -0.78 4.93
C LEU A 125 6.85 -1.46 4.96
N GLU A 126 6.91 -2.78 4.77
CA GLU A 126 8.17 -3.51 4.73
C GLU A 126 9.05 -3.12 3.54
N ILE A 127 8.45 -2.90 2.37
CA ILE A 127 9.16 -2.39 1.18
C ILE A 127 9.78 -1.02 1.47
N ILE A 128 9.01 -0.10 2.06
CA ILE A 128 9.49 1.24 2.42
C ILE A 128 10.65 1.14 3.41
N MET A 129 10.47 0.38 4.50
CA MET A 129 11.49 0.21 5.54
C MET A 129 12.81 -0.34 4.98
N LYS A 130 12.75 -1.32 4.07
CA LYS A 130 13.94 -1.89 3.43
C LYS A 130 14.71 -0.86 2.59
N ASN A 131 14.01 0.08 1.97
CA ASN A 131 14.62 1.06 1.06
C ASN A 131 15.06 2.35 1.76
N THR A 132 14.48 2.66 2.93
CA THR A 132 14.75 3.89 3.68
C THR A 132 15.51 3.65 4.99
N ARG A 133 16.06 2.46 5.16
CA ARG A 133 16.73 2.01 6.37
C ARG A 133 18.01 2.76 6.69
N PHE A 134 18.28 2.93 7.97
CA PHE A 134 19.60 3.21 8.53
C PHE A 134 19.82 2.38 9.78
N ASP A 135 21.08 2.05 10.07
CA ASP A 135 21.44 1.31 11.26
C ASP A 135 21.49 2.25 12.46
N ILE A 136 20.88 1.87 13.57
CA ILE A 136 20.97 2.62 14.84
C ILE A 136 22.17 2.06 15.60
N PRO A 137 23.24 2.86 15.81
CA PRO A 137 24.45 2.38 16.48
C PRO A 137 24.16 1.81 17.87
N GLY A 138 24.65 0.59 18.12
CA GLY A 138 24.47 -0.08 19.41
C GLY A 138 23.11 -0.75 19.62
N HIS A 139 22.27 -0.81 18.58
CA HIS A 139 20.97 -1.46 18.63
C HIS A 139 20.77 -2.43 17.47
N GLU A 140 20.05 -3.53 17.72
CA GLU A 140 19.63 -4.43 16.65
C GLU A 140 18.44 -3.92 15.81
N ILE A 141 17.83 -2.80 16.25
CA ILE A 141 16.66 -2.21 15.57
C ILE A 141 17.18 -1.39 14.39
N ILE A 142 16.52 -1.59 13.26
CA ILE A 142 16.76 -0.83 12.03
C ILE A 142 15.76 0.33 11.98
N GLY A 143 16.28 1.56 12.01
CA GLY A 143 15.52 2.78 11.83
C GLY A 143 15.16 3.04 10.36
N SER A 144 14.29 4.01 10.15
CA SER A 144 13.98 4.55 8.83
C SER A 144 13.86 6.07 8.88
N PHE A 145 14.41 6.73 7.87
CA PHE A 145 14.30 8.20 7.76
C PHE A 145 12.85 8.67 7.70
N GLU A 146 11.95 7.86 7.14
CA GLU A 146 10.51 8.12 7.09
C GLU A 146 9.85 8.16 8.48
N PHE A 147 10.40 7.44 9.45
CA PHE A 147 9.80 7.24 10.77
C PHE A 147 10.60 7.87 11.92
N SER A 148 11.76 8.47 11.66
CA SER A 148 12.62 9.06 12.70
C SER A 148 11.94 10.15 13.54
N SER A 149 10.87 10.74 13.06
CA SER A 149 10.04 11.75 13.74
C SER A 149 8.56 11.37 13.78
N PHE A 150 8.26 10.06 13.81
CA PHE A 150 6.89 9.60 13.76
C PHE A 150 6.10 10.06 14.98
N GLN A 151 5.03 10.79 14.72
CA GLN A 151 3.96 11.06 15.69
C GLN A 151 2.66 10.60 15.04
N ARG A 152 1.84 9.86 15.80
CA ARG A 152 0.52 9.48 15.32
C ARG A 152 -0.31 10.74 15.09
N VAL A 153 -0.83 10.88 13.86
CA VAL A 153 -1.77 11.93 13.48
C VAL A 153 -3.07 11.25 13.07
N GLU A 154 -4.13 11.45 13.85
CA GLU A 154 -5.46 10.91 13.51
C GLU A 154 -5.93 11.50 12.17
N GLY A 155 -6.49 10.63 11.32
CA GLY A 155 -7.01 11.04 10.01
C GLY A 155 -5.97 11.35 8.94
N GLU A 156 -4.70 10.93 9.15
CA GLU A 156 -3.68 11.05 8.10
C GLU A 156 -4.12 10.30 6.83
N ARG A 157 -4.00 10.96 5.68
CA ARG A 157 -4.42 10.44 4.38
C ARG A 157 -3.22 9.97 3.56
N PHE A 158 -3.40 8.97 2.72
CA PHE A 158 -2.34 8.42 1.86
C PHE A 158 -1.72 9.49 0.94
N TYR A 159 -2.50 10.41 0.44
CA TYR A 159 -2.00 11.48 -0.43
C TYR A 159 -1.28 12.62 0.33
N HIS A 160 -1.38 12.68 1.67
CA HIS A 160 -0.62 13.65 2.48
C HIS A 160 0.73 13.09 2.91
N ASN A 161 0.72 11.88 3.48
CA ASN A 161 1.91 11.16 3.89
C ASN A 161 1.64 9.65 3.91
N PHE A 162 2.04 9.00 2.84
CA PHE A 162 1.72 7.60 2.62
C PHE A 162 2.23 6.68 3.74
N SER A 163 3.48 6.85 4.14
CA SER A 163 4.09 5.98 5.15
C SER A 163 3.42 6.11 6.51
N LYS A 164 3.09 7.34 6.92
CA LYS A 164 2.35 7.59 8.17
C LYS A 164 0.93 7.05 8.10
N ALA A 165 0.27 7.22 6.96
CA ALA A 165 -1.07 6.70 6.75
C ALA A 165 -1.11 5.17 6.87
N LEU A 166 -0.14 4.43 6.29
CA LEU A 166 -0.03 2.98 6.45
C LEU A 166 0.06 2.57 7.92
N VAL A 167 0.92 3.22 8.70
CA VAL A 167 1.09 2.93 10.13
C VAL A 167 -0.21 3.21 10.89
N ASN A 168 -0.86 4.34 10.63
CA ASN A 168 -2.12 4.69 11.30
C ASN A 168 -3.24 3.70 10.95
N LYS A 169 -3.37 3.33 9.67
CA LYS A 169 -4.36 2.34 9.22
C LYS A 169 -4.17 0.98 9.88
N LEU A 170 -2.93 0.51 10.00
CA LEU A 170 -2.62 -0.75 10.70
C LEU A 170 -2.94 -0.64 12.20
N ILE A 171 -2.60 0.46 12.85
CA ILE A 171 -2.94 0.69 14.26
C ILE A 171 -4.46 0.69 14.47
N ASP A 172 -5.20 1.46 13.67
CA ASP A 172 -6.65 1.59 13.80
C ASP A 172 -7.35 0.25 13.57
N ASP A 173 -6.91 -0.54 12.58
CA ASP A 173 -7.43 -1.87 12.34
C ASP A 173 -7.15 -2.81 13.51
N PHE A 174 -5.93 -2.85 14.01
CA PHE A 174 -5.56 -3.74 15.11
C PHE A 174 -6.25 -3.36 16.43
N LEU A 175 -6.46 -2.08 16.68
CA LEU A 175 -7.24 -1.65 17.84
C LEU A 175 -8.70 -2.09 17.74
N LYS A 176 -9.30 -1.97 16.54
CA LYS A 176 -10.68 -2.40 16.27
C LYS A 176 -10.84 -3.91 16.38
N ASN A 177 -9.83 -4.67 15.95
CA ASN A 177 -9.85 -6.14 15.84
C ASN A 177 -8.98 -6.82 16.90
N ILE A 178 -8.73 -6.19 18.05
CA ILE A 178 -7.74 -6.60 19.07
C ILE A 178 -7.96 -8.01 19.63
N ASP A 179 -9.18 -8.52 19.56
CA ASP A 179 -9.54 -9.85 20.07
C ASP A 179 -9.37 -10.97 19.05
N THR A 180 -9.10 -10.65 17.81
CA THR A 180 -8.92 -11.67 16.77
C THR A 180 -7.56 -12.37 16.86
N SER A 181 -7.53 -13.63 16.50
CA SER A 181 -6.28 -14.41 16.43
C SER A 181 -5.31 -13.85 15.37
N GLU A 182 -5.85 -13.29 14.32
CA GLU A 182 -5.08 -12.69 13.23
C GLU A 182 -4.33 -11.44 13.67
N THR A 183 -5.00 -10.50 14.34
CA THR A 183 -4.36 -9.32 14.92
C THR A 183 -3.26 -9.71 15.90
N ARG A 184 -3.51 -10.69 16.78
CA ARG A 184 -2.49 -11.17 17.72
C ARG A 184 -1.29 -11.75 17.00
N ARG A 185 -1.48 -12.51 15.93
CA ARG A 185 -0.40 -13.04 15.10
C ARG A 185 0.44 -11.92 14.50
N TYR A 186 -0.18 -10.91 13.87
CA TYR A 186 0.55 -9.77 13.32
C TYR A 186 1.35 -9.03 14.38
N LEU A 187 0.76 -8.73 15.53
CA LEU A 187 1.45 -8.03 16.62
C LEU A 187 2.68 -8.82 17.14
N GLN A 188 2.56 -10.15 17.27
CA GLN A 188 3.69 -11.00 17.65
C GLN A 188 4.79 -11.03 16.57
N GLU A 189 4.41 -11.13 15.30
CA GLU A 189 5.35 -11.06 14.18
C GLU A 189 6.06 -9.71 14.14
N PHE A 190 5.35 -8.60 14.39
CA PHE A 190 5.92 -7.25 14.44
C PHE A 190 6.95 -7.08 15.55
N CYS A 191 6.70 -7.68 16.72
CA CYS A 191 7.68 -7.70 17.79
C CYS A 191 8.97 -8.43 17.45
N CYS A 192 8.92 -9.39 16.51
CA CYS A 192 10.10 -10.13 16.04
C CYS A 192 10.82 -9.44 14.89
N LYS A 193 10.17 -8.48 14.20
CA LYS A 193 10.81 -7.72 13.11
C LYS A 193 11.82 -6.71 13.68
N LYS A 194 12.93 -6.52 12.95
CA LYS A 194 13.97 -5.59 13.35
C LYS A 194 13.66 -4.11 13.02
N TYR A 195 12.58 -3.83 12.32
CA TYR A 195 12.23 -2.49 11.89
C TYR A 195 11.45 -1.71 12.94
N GLU A 196 11.88 -0.47 13.18
CA GLU A 196 11.30 0.45 14.17
C GLU A 196 9.79 0.63 14.02
N ALA A 197 9.29 0.82 12.79
CA ALA A 197 7.87 1.06 12.54
C ALA A 197 6.98 -0.10 12.99
N PHE A 198 7.38 -1.34 12.75
CA PHE A 198 6.62 -2.52 13.19
C PHE A 198 6.60 -2.65 14.71
N LEU A 199 7.74 -2.40 15.34
CA LEU A 199 7.82 -2.40 16.80
C LEU A 199 6.95 -1.28 17.40
N PHE A 200 6.96 -0.09 16.78
CA PHE A 200 6.12 1.01 17.21
C PHE A 200 4.63 0.65 17.14
N ILE A 201 4.16 0.06 16.03
CA ILE A 201 2.76 -0.38 15.89
C ILE A 201 2.40 -1.36 17.01
N ALA A 202 3.22 -2.39 17.23
CA ALA A 202 2.95 -3.41 18.25
C ALA A 202 2.90 -2.80 19.66
N LEU A 203 3.90 -1.99 20.03
CA LEU A 203 3.97 -1.35 21.33
C LEU A 203 2.81 -0.37 21.53
N TYR A 204 2.46 0.43 20.49
CA TYR A 204 1.34 1.36 20.59
C TYR A 204 0.03 0.61 20.89
N VAL A 205 -0.27 -0.45 20.14
CA VAL A 205 -1.48 -1.25 20.33
C VAL A 205 -1.48 -1.93 21.71
N TYR A 206 -0.36 -2.51 22.14
CA TYR A 206 -0.25 -3.16 23.45
C TYR A 206 -0.45 -2.17 24.61
N THR A 207 0.06 -0.94 24.50
CA THR A 207 -0.10 0.08 25.53
C THR A 207 -1.52 0.60 25.70
N GLN A 208 -2.39 0.42 24.68
CA GLN A 208 -3.81 0.74 24.81
C GLN A 208 -4.57 -0.31 25.67
N TYR A 209 -4.02 -1.52 25.82
CA TYR A 209 -4.61 -2.63 26.57
C TYR A 209 -3.55 -3.32 27.47
N PRO A 210 -2.91 -2.60 28.40
CA PRO A 210 -1.74 -3.08 29.13
C PRO A 210 -2.03 -4.32 29.99
N GLU A 211 -3.23 -4.41 30.55
CA GLU A 211 -3.64 -5.58 31.36
C GLU A 211 -3.71 -6.85 30.52
N LYS A 212 -4.12 -6.74 29.25
CA LYS A 212 -4.29 -7.86 28.34
C LYS A 212 -2.94 -8.35 27.80
N PHE A 213 -2.00 -7.44 27.57
CA PHE A 213 -0.72 -7.68 26.92
C PHE A 213 0.51 -7.50 27.83
N PHE A 214 0.30 -7.52 29.15
CA PHE A 214 1.39 -7.33 30.11
C PHE A 214 2.61 -8.24 29.86
N ASN A 215 2.36 -9.51 29.63
CA ASN A 215 3.42 -10.48 29.40
C ASN A 215 4.17 -10.22 28.07
N ASP A 216 3.49 -9.74 27.03
CA ASP A 216 4.09 -9.45 25.72
C ASP A 216 4.93 -8.16 25.83
N ILE A 217 4.43 -7.13 26.51
CA ILE A 217 5.16 -5.89 26.79
C ILE A 217 6.43 -6.22 27.62
N TYR A 218 6.27 -7.02 28.68
CA TYR A 218 7.38 -7.41 29.55
C TYR A 218 8.48 -8.14 28.76
N LYS A 219 8.10 -9.11 27.91
CA LYS A 219 9.06 -9.82 27.03
C LYS A 219 9.83 -8.86 26.13
N ILE A 220 9.15 -7.91 25.50
CA ILE A 220 9.81 -6.93 24.62
C ILE A 220 10.83 -6.09 25.39
N ILE A 221 10.46 -5.58 26.56
CA ILE A 221 11.33 -4.75 27.39
C ILE A 221 12.53 -5.57 27.88
N VAL A 222 12.31 -6.75 28.45
CA VAL A 222 13.37 -7.57 29.05
C VAL A 222 14.28 -8.17 27.98
N CYS A 223 13.74 -8.72 26.90
CA CYS A 223 14.55 -9.34 25.85
C CYS A 223 15.38 -8.34 25.06
N ARG A 224 14.94 -7.07 24.98
CA ARG A 224 15.67 -6.02 24.25
C ARG A 224 16.55 -5.13 25.13
N SER A 225 16.38 -5.15 26.45
CA SER A 225 17.27 -4.45 27.37
C SER A 225 18.53 -5.23 27.73
N VAL A 226 18.64 -6.48 27.31
CA VAL A 226 19.79 -7.37 27.54
C VAL A 226 20.70 -7.46 26.31
N LEU A 227 20.31 -6.81 25.20
CA LEU A 227 21.10 -6.68 23.97
C LEU A 227 21.61 -5.26 23.80
#